data_71b1d6fc36f4339171f42397fb5e9b55
#
_entry.id   71b1d6fc36f4339171f42397fb5e9b55
#
_cell.length_a   1.000
_cell.length_b   1.000
_cell.length_c   1.000
_cell.angle_alpha   90.00
_cell.angle_beta   90.00
_cell.angle_gamma   90.00
#
_symmetry.space_group_name_H-M   'P 1'
#
loop_
_entity.id
_entity.type
_entity.pdbx_description
1 polymer ?
#
loop_
_entity_poly.entity_id
_entity_poly.type
_entity_poly.pdbx_seq_one_letter_code
_entity_poly.pdbx_strand_id
1 'polypeptide(L)'
;MLRNFSMIALGVVLVAGCDEKKSEPTPPPPVPAAAPTPAAAPSAAAPAAAAAPAGGKGDVKGTVTITGKAPEMADLKRTTDPFCGKTKMKDEEVVATKDGKLANVLIHINGAPAAEAPKDTATIAQENCMYRPRVQGVVAGQTVAIKNGDPTLHNVHTYKGTSTLFNQAQVPNTPSIEKKFTDNGAMLKFKCDVHQWMTGYVWVQNNPYFAVSGADGTFSIKGVPAGKYEVEAWHERFGTKKGEVTVVDGKPAEVKFEFTGSETATAK
;
A
#
# COMPACT_ATOMS: atom_id res chain seq x y z
N MET A 1 -67.09 -25.99 14.76
CA MET A 1 -67.62 -26.16 16.18
C MET A 1 -66.48 -25.72 17.12
N LEU A 2 -66.86 -24.87 18.10
CA LEU A 2 -66.16 -24.35 19.31
C LEU A 2 -64.87 -23.54 19.04
N ARG A 3 -64.85 -22.28 19.09
CA ARG A 3 -64.88 -21.10 20.00
C ARG A 3 -64.32 -21.44 21.38
N ASN A 4 -63.15 -20.84 21.70
CA ASN A 4 -62.92 -20.40 23.07
C ASN A 4 -62.13 -19.08 23.10
N PHE A 5 -62.75 -18.13 23.77
CA PHE A 5 -62.29 -16.81 24.21
C PHE A 5 -61.39 -16.99 25.44
N SER A 6 -60.35 -16.21 25.59
CA SER A 6 -59.78 -15.92 26.90
C SER A 6 -59.13 -14.54 26.95
N MET A 7 -59.75 -13.73 27.62
CA MET A 7 -59.60 -12.62 28.54
C MET A 7 -58.23 -11.88 28.59
N ILE A 8 -58.39 -10.59 28.37
CA ILE A 8 -57.48 -9.48 28.64
C ILE A 8 -57.48 -9.23 30.15
N ALA A 9 -56.30 -9.21 30.78
CA ALA A 9 -56.07 -8.67 32.12
C ALA A 9 -55.35 -7.33 31.99
N LEU A 10 -56.07 -6.29 32.37
CA LEU A 10 -55.61 -4.89 32.45
C LEU A 10 -54.89 -4.68 33.77
N GLY A 11 -53.53 -4.56 33.74
CA GLY A 11 -52.74 -4.21 34.92
C GLY A 11 -52.51 -2.70 34.99
N VAL A 12 -53.10 -2.07 36.01
CA VAL A 12 -52.88 -0.70 36.37
C VAL A 12 -51.52 -0.58 37.10
N VAL A 13 -50.60 0.14 36.54
CA VAL A 13 -49.33 0.50 37.22
C VAL A 13 -49.47 1.92 37.77
N LEU A 14 -49.45 2.02 39.09
CA LEU A 14 -49.37 3.27 39.86
C LEU A 14 -47.97 3.89 39.62
N VAL A 15 -47.92 5.12 39.13
CA VAL A 15 -46.71 5.92 39.02
C VAL A 15 -46.52 6.65 40.36
N ALA A 16 -45.54 6.24 41.13
CA ALA A 16 -45.01 7.02 42.26
C ALA A 16 -44.08 8.12 41.74
N GLY A 17 -44.46 9.37 41.94
CA GLY A 17 -43.63 10.53 41.62
C GLY A 17 -42.42 10.59 42.56
N CYS A 18 -41.24 10.65 42.00
CA CYS A 18 -40.02 11.09 42.69
C CYS A 18 -39.74 12.53 42.31
N ASP A 19 -39.72 13.38 43.30
CA ASP A 19 -39.29 14.79 43.23
C ASP A 19 -37.81 14.82 42.82
N GLU A 20 -37.54 15.37 41.66
CA GLU A 20 -36.20 15.63 41.16
C GLU A 20 -35.69 16.97 41.70
N LYS A 21 -34.91 16.91 42.76
CA LYS A 21 -34.16 18.05 43.30
C LYS A 21 -33.14 18.48 42.27
N LYS A 22 -33.40 19.58 41.58
CA LYS A 22 -32.49 20.27 40.68
C LYS A 22 -31.23 20.70 41.43
N SER A 23 -30.14 20.01 41.26
CA SER A 23 -28.82 20.39 41.75
C SER A 23 -28.23 21.50 40.87
N GLU A 24 -27.95 22.64 41.45
CA GLU A 24 -27.22 23.75 40.85
C GLU A 24 -25.78 23.34 40.52
N PRO A 25 -25.24 23.72 39.35
CA PRO A 25 -23.86 23.37 39.01
C PRO A 25 -22.87 24.16 39.87
N THR A 26 -22.01 23.43 40.56
CA THR A 26 -20.87 24.00 41.31
C THR A 26 -19.86 24.61 40.31
N PRO A 27 -19.35 25.83 40.56
CA PRO A 27 -18.33 26.43 39.71
C PRO A 27 -17.03 25.61 39.75
N PRO A 28 -16.29 25.49 38.63
CA PRO A 28 -15.03 24.77 38.60
C PRO A 28 -13.96 25.46 39.46
N PRO A 29 -13.03 24.71 40.05
CA PRO A 29 -11.93 25.25 40.83
C PRO A 29 -11.00 26.12 39.96
N PRO A 30 -10.35 27.14 40.57
CA PRO A 30 -9.46 28.03 39.82
C PRO A 30 -8.26 27.24 39.26
N VAL A 31 -7.99 27.46 37.99
CA VAL A 31 -6.83 26.87 37.26
C VAL A 31 -5.55 27.49 37.84
N PRO A 32 -4.53 26.69 38.23
CA PRO A 32 -3.26 27.24 38.64
C PRO A 32 -2.60 27.98 37.47
N ALA A 33 -2.08 29.18 37.76
CA ALA A 33 -1.34 29.98 36.80
C ALA A 33 -0.15 29.16 36.22
N ALA A 34 -0.09 29.06 34.88
CA ALA A 34 0.98 28.40 34.19
C ALA A 34 2.32 29.08 34.49
N ALA A 35 3.30 28.28 34.92
CA ALA A 35 4.68 28.71 35.04
C ALA A 35 5.23 29.10 33.65
N PRO A 36 6.14 30.07 33.53
CA PRO A 36 6.69 30.49 32.27
C PRO A 36 7.48 29.34 31.62
N THR A 37 7.10 29.00 30.40
CA THR A 37 7.78 28.02 29.53
C THR A 37 9.21 28.51 29.24
N PRO A 38 10.26 27.70 29.41
CA PRO A 38 11.60 28.09 28.99
C PRO A 38 11.60 28.29 27.46
N ALA A 39 12.20 29.40 27.02
CA ALA A 39 12.38 29.72 25.61
C ALA A 39 13.04 28.55 24.86
N ALA A 40 12.37 28.08 23.83
CA ALA A 40 12.94 27.07 22.94
C ALA A 40 14.22 27.60 22.29
N ALA A 41 15.31 26.86 22.45
CA ALA A 41 16.53 27.09 21.69
C ALA A 41 16.24 27.04 20.19
N PRO A 42 16.91 27.84 19.35
CA PRO A 42 16.69 27.82 17.92
C PRO A 42 17.03 26.42 17.39
N SER A 43 16.02 25.74 16.85
CA SER A 43 16.20 24.49 16.09
C SER A 43 17.11 24.78 14.93
N ALA A 44 18.22 24.05 14.85
CA ALA A 44 19.12 24.10 13.71
C ALA A 44 18.29 23.80 12.46
N ALA A 45 18.21 24.77 11.56
CA ALA A 45 17.59 24.62 10.26
C ALA A 45 18.24 23.43 9.55
N ALA A 46 17.42 22.46 9.15
CA ALA A 46 17.85 21.42 8.24
C ALA A 46 18.47 22.08 7.00
N PRO A 47 19.57 21.55 6.45
CA PRO A 47 20.20 22.15 5.26
C PRO A 47 19.16 22.22 4.16
N ALA A 48 18.90 23.43 3.68
CA ALA A 48 18.02 23.67 2.55
C ALA A 48 18.48 22.78 1.39
N ALA A 49 17.58 21.95 0.88
CA ALA A 49 17.82 21.19 -0.33
C ALA A 49 18.26 22.20 -1.41
N ALA A 50 19.48 22.03 -1.92
CA ALA A 50 20.00 22.87 -2.98
C ALA A 50 18.98 22.83 -4.13
N ALA A 51 18.52 24.01 -4.55
CA ALA A 51 17.63 24.18 -5.67
C ALA A 51 18.19 23.42 -6.88
N ALA A 52 17.36 22.50 -7.42
CA ALA A 52 17.73 21.77 -8.61
C ALA A 52 18.01 22.75 -9.75
N PRO A 53 19.10 22.58 -10.54
CA PRO A 53 19.33 23.41 -11.70
C PRO A 53 18.16 23.27 -12.66
N ALA A 54 17.57 24.38 -13.07
CA ALA A 54 16.44 24.42 -13.98
C ALA A 54 16.83 23.78 -15.31
N GLY A 55 16.13 22.72 -15.75
CA GLY A 55 15.96 22.44 -17.15
C GLY A 55 16.60 21.20 -17.75
N GLY A 56 16.96 20.16 -17.01
CA GLY A 56 17.40 18.91 -17.64
C GLY A 56 16.73 17.68 -17.06
N LYS A 57 16.81 16.56 -17.76
CA LYS A 57 16.28 15.26 -17.31
C LYS A 57 17.29 14.14 -17.56
N GLY A 58 17.36 13.17 -16.67
CA GLY A 58 18.17 11.97 -16.85
C GLY A 58 17.39 10.71 -16.45
N ASP A 59 17.88 9.59 -16.88
CA ASP A 59 17.34 8.29 -16.47
C ASP A 59 18.06 7.82 -15.20
N VAL A 60 17.32 7.23 -14.27
CA VAL A 60 17.90 6.49 -13.13
C VAL A 60 17.74 5.01 -13.38
N LYS A 61 18.85 4.29 -13.39
CA LYS A 61 18.92 2.85 -13.63
C LYS A 61 19.61 2.14 -12.47
N GLY A 62 19.37 0.85 -12.35
CA GLY A 62 20.09 0.10 -11.35
C GLY A 62 19.71 -1.35 -11.27
N THR A 63 20.25 -1.98 -10.24
CA THR A 63 19.99 -3.39 -9.94
C THR A 63 19.63 -3.57 -8.47
N VAL A 64 18.79 -4.52 -8.21
CA VAL A 64 18.45 -4.98 -6.87
C VAL A 64 18.93 -6.42 -6.71
N THR A 65 19.65 -6.67 -5.64
CA THR A 65 20.19 -8.00 -5.33
C THR A 65 19.90 -8.41 -3.90
N ILE A 66 19.93 -9.72 -3.67
CA ILE A 66 20.00 -10.33 -2.35
C ILE A 66 21.37 -10.99 -2.21
N THR A 67 22.16 -10.61 -1.21
CA THR A 67 23.55 -11.07 -1.03
C THR A 67 23.62 -12.32 -0.16
N GLY A 68 22.62 -12.56 0.68
CA GLY A 68 22.49 -13.79 1.46
C GLY A 68 21.74 -14.89 0.70
N LYS A 69 21.46 -15.99 1.41
CA LYS A 69 20.63 -17.06 0.86
C LYS A 69 19.18 -16.57 0.76
N ALA A 70 18.65 -16.49 -0.45
CA ALA A 70 17.23 -16.20 -0.64
C ALA A 70 16.38 -17.28 0.07
N PRO A 71 15.30 -16.89 0.78
CA PRO A 71 14.39 -17.84 1.39
C PRO A 71 13.80 -18.78 0.34
N GLU A 72 13.72 -20.05 0.65
CA GLU A 72 13.01 -20.99 -0.21
C GLU A 72 11.50 -20.80 -0.04
N MET A 73 10.82 -20.53 -1.14
CA MET A 73 9.37 -20.32 -1.14
C MET A 73 8.63 -21.65 -1.17
N ALA A 74 7.63 -21.79 -0.32
CA ALA A 74 6.79 -22.96 -0.22
C ALA A 74 5.88 -23.12 -1.44
N ASP A 75 5.49 -24.35 -1.73
CA ASP A 75 4.44 -24.61 -2.70
C ASP A 75 3.09 -24.13 -2.15
N LEU A 76 2.33 -23.42 -2.98
CA LEU A 76 1.00 -22.93 -2.63
C LEU A 76 -0.03 -24.07 -2.60
N LYS A 77 -0.81 -24.14 -1.52
CA LYS A 77 -1.91 -25.11 -1.41
C LYS A 77 -3.15 -24.54 -2.11
N ARG A 78 -3.26 -24.80 -3.42
CA ARG A 78 -4.29 -24.21 -4.29
C ARG A 78 -5.44 -25.16 -4.66
N THR A 79 -5.44 -26.37 -4.12
CA THR A 79 -6.37 -27.46 -4.49
C THR A 79 -7.79 -27.26 -3.96
N THR A 80 -8.04 -26.27 -3.11
CA THR A 80 -9.38 -25.90 -2.64
C THR A 80 -10.25 -25.31 -3.75
N ASP A 81 -9.63 -24.75 -4.78
CA ASP A 81 -10.30 -24.29 -6.00
C ASP A 81 -9.85 -25.16 -7.18
N PRO A 82 -10.81 -25.80 -7.91
CA PRO A 82 -10.47 -26.70 -9.01
C PRO A 82 -9.73 -26.05 -10.17
N PHE A 83 -9.96 -24.75 -10.43
CA PHE A 83 -9.23 -24.02 -11.46
C PHE A 83 -7.82 -23.69 -11.00
N CYS A 84 -7.69 -23.07 -9.83
CA CYS A 84 -6.39 -22.69 -9.28
C CYS A 84 -5.47 -23.88 -9.05
N GLY A 85 -6.05 -25.03 -8.66
CA GLY A 85 -5.31 -26.28 -8.40
C GLY A 85 -4.70 -26.93 -9.63
N LYS A 86 -5.10 -26.54 -10.86
CA LYS A 86 -4.53 -27.11 -12.11
C LYS A 86 -3.05 -26.78 -12.29
N THR A 87 -2.61 -25.65 -11.77
CA THR A 87 -1.21 -25.18 -11.91
C THR A 87 -0.53 -25.18 -10.55
N LYS A 88 0.54 -25.95 -10.41
CA LYS A 88 1.40 -25.89 -9.22
C LYS A 88 2.20 -24.58 -9.27
N MET A 89 2.22 -23.86 -8.17
CA MET A 89 2.97 -22.60 -8.03
C MET A 89 3.60 -22.53 -6.65
N LYS A 90 4.73 -21.88 -6.57
CA LYS A 90 5.35 -21.46 -5.32
C LYS A 90 4.80 -20.10 -4.90
N ASP A 91 4.92 -19.81 -3.62
CA ASP A 91 4.71 -18.45 -3.14
C ASP A 91 5.70 -17.49 -3.84
N GLU A 92 5.23 -16.31 -4.20
CA GLU A 92 6.01 -15.29 -4.90
C GLU A 92 6.37 -14.11 -3.98
N GLU A 93 6.31 -14.31 -2.66
CA GLU A 93 6.74 -13.29 -1.70
C GLU A 93 8.21 -12.90 -1.94
N VAL A 94 9.07 -13.86 -2.27
CA VAL A 94 10.45 -13.60 -2.67
C VAL A 94 10.72 -14.29 -4.00
N VAL A 95 10.96 -13.49 -5.03
CA VAL A 95 11.35 -13.98 -6.37
C VAL A 95 12.78 -13.56 -6.62
N ALA A 96 13.70 -14.49 -6.41
CA ALA A 96 15.12 -14.27 -6.62
C ALA A 96 15.74 -15.33 -7.55
N THR A 97 16.69 -14.92 -8.37
CA THR A 97 17.48 -15.83 -9.19
C THR A 97 18.56 -16.51 -8.36
N LYS A 98 19.20 -17.54 -8.91
CA LYS A 98 20.31 -18.26 -8.23
C LYS A 98 21.53 -17.37 -7.99
N ASP A 99 21.73 -16.35 -8.84
CA ASP A 99 22.79 -15.35 -8.72
C ASP A 99 22.35 -14.11 -7.93
N GLY A 100 21.25 -14.22 -7.20
CA GLY A 100 20.79 -13.21 -6.22
C GLY A 100 20.09 -12.00 -6.82
N LYS A 101 19.63 -12.02 -8.07
CA LYS A 101 18.82 -10.94 -8.63
C LYS A 101 17.42 -10.97 -8.01
N LEU A 102 16.95 -9.83 -7.47
CA LEU A 102 15.70 -9.74 -6.73
C LEU A 102 14.63 -8.98 -7.52
N ALA A 103 13.53 -9.64 -7.80
CA ALA A 103 12.36 -9.06 -8.47
C ALA A 103 11.36 -8.45 -7.47
N ASN A 104 10.35 -7.77 -8.02
CA ASN A 104 9.21 -7.20 -7.27
C ASN A 104 9.61 -6.17 -6.21
N VAL A 105 10.76 -5.53 -6.35
CA VAL A 105 11.14 -4.39 -5.53
C VAL A 105 10.61 -3.13 -6.19
N LEU A 106 9.84 -2.32 -5.48
CA LEU A 106 9.44 -1.00 -5.94
C LEU A 106 10.52 0.00 -5.58
N ILE A 107 11.00 0.73 -6.57
CA ILE A 107 11.98 1.81 -6.44
C ILE A 107 11.29 3.12 -6.77
N HIS A 108 11.44 4.15 -5.94
CA HIS A 108 10.88 5.48 -6.21
C HIS A 108 11.82 6.59 -5.80
N ILE A 109 11.68 7.75 -6.44
CA ILE A 109 12.47 8.95 -6.20
C ILE A 109 11.73 9.86 -5.23
N ASN A 110 12.27 10.04 -4.02
CA ASN A 110 11.73 10.95 -3.02
C ASN A 110 12.07 12.39 -3.35
N GLY A 111 11.11 13.30 -3.12
CA GLY A 111 11.32 14.74 -3.31
C GLY A 111 11.34 15.20 -4.77
N ALA A 112 11.11 14.30 -5.73
CA ALA A 112 10.91 14.70 -7.11
C ALA A 112 9.61 15.50 -7.27
N PRO A 113 9.53 16.43 -8.25
CA PRO A 113 8.35 17.25 -8.44
C PRO A 113 7.09 16.42 -8.66
N ALA A 114 5.98 16.84 -8.03
CA ALA A 114 4.69 16.25 -8.27
C ALA A 114 4.26 16.44 -9.73
N ALA A 115 3.49 15.49 -10.25
CA ALA A 115 2.95 15.54 -11.60
C ALA A 115 1.47 15.20 -11.59
N GLU A 116 0.78 15.65 -12.63
CA GLU A 116 -0.60 15.23 -12.86
C GLU A 116 -0.68 13.72 -13.10
N ALA A 117 -1.80 13.12 -12.68
CA ALA A 117 -2.04 11.71 -12.92
C ALA A 117 -2.08 11.43 -14.43
N PRO A 118 -1.40 10.40 -14.92
CA PRO A 118 -1.49 9.98 -16.31
C PRO A 118 -2.94 9.68 -16.70
N LYS A 119 -3.29 9.91 -17.98
CA LYS A 119 -4.62 9.58 -18.50
C LYS A 119 -4.79 8.09 -18.78
N ASP A 120 -3.70 7.37 -18.96
CA ASP A 120 -3.69 5.92 -19.14
C ASP A 120 -4.09 5.21 -17.84
N THR A 121 -4.79 4.11 -18.02
CA THR A 121 -5.29 3.28 -16.93
C THR A 121 -4.24 2.25 -16.52
N ALA A 122 -3.83 2.26 -15.26
CA ALA A 122 -3.05 1.18 -14.69
C ALA A 122 -3.93 -0.07 -14.52
N THR A 123 -3.40 -1.25 -14.80
CA THR A 123 -4.17 -2.49 -14.69
C THR A 123 -3.58 -3.40 -13.61
N ILE A 124 -4.47 -3.97 -12.80
CA ILE A 124 -4.21 -5.10 -11.92
C ILE A 124 -5.10 -6.25 -12.40
N ALA A 125 -4.49 -7.33 -12.87
CA ALA A 125 -5.22 -8.52 -13.30
C ALA A 125 -5.19 -9.58 -12.20
N GLN A 126 -6.28 -10.33 -12.06
CA GLN A 126 -6.32 -11.60 -11.33
C GLN A 126 -6.20 -12.68 -12.39
N GLU A 127 -5.02 -13.26 -12.49
CA GLU A 127 -4.66 -14.24 -13.52
C GLU A 127 -3.97 -15.43 -12.88
N ASN A 128 -4.44 -16.61 -13.22
CA ASN A 128 -3.94 -17.87 -12.66
C ASN A 128 -3.98 -17.87 -11.12
N CYS A 129 -5.05 -17.26 -10.57
CA CYS A 129 -5.29 -17.06 -9.15
C CYS A 129 -4.15 -16.33 -8.43
N MET A 130 -3.62 -15.31 -9.07
CA MET A 130 -2.62 -14.38 -8.53
C MET A 130 -2.94 -12.96 -8.97
N TYR A 131 -2.54 -11.94 -8.20
CA TYR A 131 -2.55 -10.56 -8.67
C TYR A 131 -1.34 -10.31 -9.59
N ARG A 132 -1.59 -9.67 -10.75
CA ARG A 132 -0.58 -9.33 -11.77
C ARG A 132 -0.68 -7.86 -12.19
N PRO A 133 0.41 -7.08 -12.11
CA PRO A 133 1.67 -7.43 -11.46
C PRO A 133 1.51 -7.58 -9.94
N ARG A 134 2.43 -8.29 -9.28
CA ARG A 134 2.42 -8.44 -7.81
C ARG A 134 2.66 -7.11 -7.10
N VAL A 135 3.53 -6.29 -7.65
CA VAL A 135 3.89 -4.95 -7.13
C VAL A 135 3.85 -3.95 -8.26
N GLN A 136 3.23 -2.80 -8.04
CA GLN A 136 3.32 -1.66 -8.98
C GLN A 136 3.17 -0.32 -8.27
N GLY A 137 3.70 0.74 -8.88
CA GLY A 137 3.41 2.12 -8.52
C GLY A 137 2.28 2.68 -9.36
N VAL A 138 1.56 3.65 -8.83
CA VAL A 138 0.57 4.47 -9.55
C VAL A 138 0.70 5.92 -9.13
N VAL A 139 0.35 6.85 -10.01
CA VAL A 139 0.29 8.27 -9.64
C VAL A 139 -1.04 8.54 -8.95
N ALA A 140 -1.03 9.36 -7.89
CA ALA A 140 -2.25 9.73 -7.16
C ALA A 140 -3.31 10.30 -8.10
N GLY A 141 -4.51 9.71 -8.07
CA GLY A 141 -5.61 10.05 -8.97
C GLY A 141 -5.63 9.32 -10.32
N GLN A 142 -4.59 8.55 -10.66
CA GLN A 142 -4.59 7.68 -11.84
C GLN A 142 -5.69 6.61 -11.71
N THR A 143 -6.36 6.31 -12.81
CA THR A 143 -7.34 5.22 -12.84
C THR A 143 -6.63 3.87 -12.76
N VAL A 144 -7.09 3.03 -11.84
CA VAL A 144 -6.65 1.63 -11.69
C VAL A 144 -7.83 0.72 -12.01
N ALA A 145 -7.69 -0.08 -13.07
CA ALA A 145 -8.66 -1.10 -13.46
C ALA A 145 -8.24 -2.46 -12.91
N ILE A 146 -9.08 -3.05 -12.08
CA ILE A 146 -8.85 -4.38 -11.48
C ILE A 146 -9.74 -5.36 -12.24
N LYS A 147 -9.12 -6.37 -12.87
CA LYS A 147 -9.80 -7.31 -13.78
C LYS A 147 -9.72 -8.73 -13.23
N ASN A 148 -10.81 -9.47 -13.33
CA ASN A 148 -10.77 -10.91 -13.15
C ASN A 148 -10.62 -11.59 -14.53
N GLY A 149 -9.44 -12.14 -14.81
CA GLY A 149 -9.14 -12.91 -16.02
C GLY A 149 -9.34 -14.41 -15.87
N ASP A 150 -9.65 -14.89 -14.67
CA ASP A 150 -9.82 -16.30 -14.38
C ASP A 150 -11.29 -16.73 -14.48
N PRO A 151 -11.59 -17.99 -14.83
CA PRO A 151 -12.94 -18.53 -14.87
C PRO A 151 -13.42 -18.97 -13.47
N THR A 152 -12.94 -18.36 -12.40
CA THR A 152 -13.37 -18.61 -11.02
C THR A 152 -13.63 -17.29 -10.28
N LEU A 153 -14.35 -17.38 -9.17
CA LEU A 153 -14.65 -16.25 -8.31
C LEU A 153 -13.39 -15.79 -7.58
N HIS A 154 -13.12 -14.50 -7.65
CA HIS A 154 -12.20 -13.80 -6.76
C HIS A 154 -12.93 -12.71 -5.99
N ASN A 155 -12.26 -12.13 -4.99
CA ASN A 155 -12.65 -10.83 -4.45
C ASN A 155 -11.43 -9.92 -4.33
N VAL A 156 -11.67 -8.64 -4.37
CA VAL A 156 -10.65 -7.60 -4.21
C VAL A 156 -10.84 -6.97 -2.86
N HIS A 157 -10.04 -7.37 -1.88
CA HIS A 157 -10.02 -6.79 -0.55
C HIS A 157 -8.77 -5.94 -0.41
N THR A 158 -8.94 -4.62 -0.37
CA THR A 158 -7.84 -3.66 -0.38
C THR A 158 -7.69 -3.02 0.98
N TYR A 159 -6.46 -2.97 1.45
CA TYR A 159 -6.09 -2.42 2.76
C TYR A 159 -5.09 -1.28 2.63
N LYS A 160 -5.19 -0.31 3.55
CA LYS A 160 -4.14 0.65 3.90
C LYS A 160 -3.75 0.40 5.36
N GLY A 161 -2.54 -0.09 5.60
CA GLY A 161 -2.20 -0.63 6.90
C GLY A 161 -3.15 -1.76 7.30
N THR A 162 -3.86 -1.59 8.41
CA THR A 162 -4.89 -2.54 8.90
C THR A 162 -6.32 -2.18 8.49
N SER A 163 -6.53 -1.00 7.89
CA SER A 163 -7.86 -0.51 7.54
C SER A 163 -8.28 -0.99 6.16
N THR A 164 -9.47 -1.58 6.07
CA THR A 164 -10.11 -1.92 4.79
C THR A 164 -10.53 -0.63 4.06
N LEU A 165 -10.10 -0.47 2.80
CA LEU A 165 -10.58 0.58 1.91
C LEU A 165 -11.84 0.15 1.17
N PHE A 166 -11.83 -1.06 0.62
CA PHE A 166 -13.00 -1.70 0.04
C PHE A 166 -12.80 -3.22 -0.03
N ASN A 167 -13.91 -3.93 -0.12
CA ASN A 167 -13.96 -5.37 -0.36
C ASN A 167 -15.10 -5.66 -1.34
N GLN A 168 -14.77 -6.21 -2.49
CA GLN A 168 -15.74 -6.43 -3.57
C GLN A 168 -15.50 -7.78 -4.26
N ALA A 169 -16.53 -8.60 -4.34
CA ALA A 169 -16.49 -9.84 -5.13
C ALA A 169 -16.41 -9.51 -6.63
N GLN A 170 -15.68 -10.33 -7.35
CA GLN A 170 -15.53 -10.22 -8.80
C GLN A 170 -15.65 -11.61 -9.43
N VAL A 171 -16.85 -11.92 -9.92
CA VAL A 171 -17.10 -13.18 -10.64
C VAL A 171 -16.48 -13.12 -12.05
N PRO A 172 -16.29 -14.28 -12.71
CA PRO A 172 -15.78 -14.31 -14.09
C PRO A 172 -16.60 -13.46 -15.05
N ASN A 173 -15.93 -12.90 -16.05
CA ASN A 173 -16.56 -12.13 -17.14
C ASN A 173 -17.33 -10.87 -16.71
N THR A 174 -17.05 -10.33 -15.52
CA THR A 174 -17.60 -9.04 -15.10
C THR A 174 -16.72 -7.88 -15.55
N PRO A 175 -17.27 -6.68 -15.65
CA PRO A 175 -16.49 -5.47 -15.91
C PRO A 175 -15.39 -5.25 -14.86
N SER A 176 -14.35 -4.54 -15.25
CA SER A 176 -13.29 -4.14 -14.32
C SER A 176 -13.84 -3.31 -13.16
N ILE A 177 -13.29 -3.50 -11.98
CA ILE A 177 -13.49 -2.59 -10.85
C ILE A 177 -12.53 -1.42 -11.06
N GLU A 178 -13.06 -0.22 -11.30
CA GLU A 178 -12.23 0.98 -11.46
C GLU A 178 -12.15 1.74 -10.14
N LYS A 179 -10.94 2.12 -9.76
CA LYS A 179 -10.65 2.92 -8.56
C LYS A 179 -9.63 4.00 -8.87
N LYS A 180 -9.68 5.09 -8.10
CA LYS A 180 -8.64 6.12 -8.05
C LYS A 180 -8.17 6.24 -6.61
N PHE A 181 -6.88 6.10 -6.41
CA PHE A 181 -6.25 6.27 -5.09
C PHE A 181 -5.53 7.61 -5.10
N THR A 182 -5.80 8.44 -4.10
CA THR A 182 -5.29 9.83 -4.06
C THR A 182 -4.31 10.08 -2.93
N ASP A 183 -4.14 9.12 -2.03
CA ASP A 183 -3.37 9.25 -0.81
C ASP A 183 -1.88 9.01 -1.09
N ASN A 184 -1.15 10.07 -1.38
CA ASN A 184 0.29 10.02 -1.69
C ASN A 184 1.09 9.35 -0.56
N GLY A 185 2.00 8.46 -0.93
CA GLY A 185 2.82 7.66 -0.02
C GLY A 185 2.10 6.44 0.55
N ALA A 186 0.82 6.22 0.20
CA ALA A 186 0.11 5.04 0.68
C ALA A 186 0.60 3.76 0.00
N MET A 187 0.95 2.77 0.81
CA MET A 187 1.10 1.39 0.39
C MET A 187 -0.24 0.67 0.56
N LEU A 188 -0.81 0.23 -0.54
CA LEU A 188 -2.06 -0.51 -0.56
C LEU A 188 -1.77 -2.00 -0.75
N LYS A 189 -2.34 -2.82 0.13
CA LYS A 189 -2.26 -4.28 0.03
C LYS A 189 -3.56 -4.82 -0.53
N PHE A 190 -3.47 -5.61 -1.57
CA PHE A 190 -4.58 -6.33 -2.19
C PHE A 190 -4.55 -7.78 -1.75
N LYS A 191 -5.69 -8.31 -1.34
CA LYS A 191 -5.89 -9.69 -0.95
C LYS A 191 -7.15 -10.25 -1.61
N CYS A 192 -7.20 -11.58 -1.73
CA CYS A 192 -8.42 -12.31 -2.03
C CYS A 192 -8.80 -13.13 -0.79
N ASP A 193 -10.02 -12.95 -0.27
CA ASP A 193 -10.46 -13.68 0.93
C ASP A 193 -10.80 -15.13 0.61
N VAL A 194 -11.12 -15.43 -0.66
CA VAL A 194 -11.39 -16.78 -1.14
C VAL A 194 -10.09 -17.57 -1.36
N HIS A 195 -9.03 -16.89 -1.82
CA HIS A 195 -7.75 -17.49 -2.15
C HIS A 195 -6.63 -16.82 -1.35
N GLN A 196 -6.40 -17.29 -0.13
CA GLN A 196 -5.54 -16.65 0.88
C GLN A 196 -4.09 -16.36 0.42
N TRP A 197 -3.61 -17.07 -0.59
CA TRP A 197 -2.27 -16.87 -1.18
C TRP A 197 -2.19 -15.69 -2.14
N MET A 198 -3.34 -15.19 -2.64
CA MET A 198 -3.37 -14.05 -3.57
C MET A 198 -3.07 -12.77 -2.82
N THR A 199 -1.93 -12.20 -3.10
CA THR A 199 -1.48 -10.91 -2.55
C THR A 199 -0.89 -10.05 -3.66
N GLY A 200 -1.15 -8.75 -3.61
CA GLY A 200 -0.54 -7.74 -4.47
C GLY A 200 -0.35 -6.42 -3.72
N TYR A 201 0.47 -5.54 -4.27
CA TYR A 201 0.78 -4.25 -3.65
C TYR A 201 0.75 -3.13 -4.68
N VAL A 202 0.14 -2.01 -4.30
CA VAL A 202 0.13 -0.79 -5.09
C VAL A 202 0.64 0.36 -4.23
N TRP A 203 1.70 1.02 -4.69
CA TRP A 203 2.18 2.22 -4.03
C TRP A 203 1.69 3.47 -4.76
N VAL A 204 0.98 4.33 -4.05
CA VAL A 204 0.45 5.58 -4.57
C VAL A 204 1.50 6.68 -4.41
N GLN A 205 1.91 7.31 -5.51
CA GLN A 205 2.93 8.35 -5.54
C GLN A 205 2.35 9.65 -6.12
N ASN A 206 2.91 10.79 -5.76
CA ASN A 206 2.51 12.08 -6.36
C ASN A 206 3.26 12.41 -7.66
N ASN A 207 4.13 11.52 -8.12
CA ASN A 207 4.94 11.68 -9.32
C ASN A 207 5.15 10.33 -10.02
N PRO A 208 5.53 10.31 -11.31
CA PRO A 208 5.73 9.08 -12.07
C PRO A 208 7.13 8.48 -11.96
N TYR A 209 7.98 9.00 -11.07
CA TYR A 209 9.39 8.58 -11.00
C TYR A 209 9.56 7.37 -10.08
N PHE A 210 9.05 6.25 -10.53
CA PHE A 210 9.17 4.94 -9.89
C PHE A 210 9.32 3.84 -10.94
N ALA A 211 9.83 2.70 -10.51
CA ALA A 211 9.91 1.47 -11.29
C ALA A 211 9.84 0.25 -10.35
N VAL A 212 9.59 -0.92 -10.92
CA VAL A 212 9.67 -2.19 -10.19
C VAL A 212 10.78 -3.02 -10.83
N SER A 213 11.61 -3.67 -10.01
CA SER A 213 12.67 -4.53 -10.51
C SER A 213 12.10 -5.77 -11.21
N GLY A 214 12.65 -6.05 -12.38
CA GLY A 214 12.31 -7.22 -13.17
C GLY A 214 12.90 -8.54 -12.60
N ALA A 215 12.63 -9.64 -13.26
CA ALA A 215 13.14 -10.96 -12.88
C ALA A 215 14.68 -11.04 -12.87
N ASP A 216 15.33 -10.18 -13.65
CA ASP A 216 16.78 -10.00 -13.70
C ASP A 216 17.31 -9.01 -12.66
N GLY A 217 16.44 -8.50 -11.78
CA GLY A 217 16.75 -7.50 -10.76
C GLY A 217 17.01 -6.10 -11.30
N THR A 218 16.89 -5.86 -12.59
CA THR A 218 17.12 -4.52 -13.16
C THR A 218 15.89 -3.63 -13.06
N PHE A 219 16.10 -2.31 -13.00
CA PHE A 219 15.04 -1.31 -13.09
C PHE A 219 15.50 -0.08 -13.86
N SER A 220 14.55 0.72 -14.37
CA SER A 220 14.83 1.98 -15.03
C SER A 220 13.70 2.97 -14.82
N ILE A 221 14.01 4.13 -14.23
CA ILE A 221 13.11 5.26 -14.03
C ILE A 221 13.49 6.33 -15.05
N LYS A 222 12.55 6.71 -15.89
CA LYS A 222 12.80 7.60 -17.03
C LYS A 222 12.51 9.05 -16.71
N GLY A 223 13.33 9.94 -17.31
CA GLY A 223 13.05 11.36 -17.39
C GLY A 223 12.99 12.09 -16.05
N VAL A 224 13.74 11.62 -15.04
CA VAL A 224 13.84 12.27 -13.73
C VAL A 224 14.48 13.64 -13.90
N PRO A 225 13.91 14.73 -13.36
CA PRO A 225 14.53 16.06 -13.42
C PRO A 225 15.93 16.05 -12.82
N ALA A 226 16.84 16.88 -13.37
CA ALA A 226 18.16 17.02 -12.81
C ALA A 226 18.11 17.50 -11.35
N GLY A 227 18.90 16.88 -10.46
CA GLY A 227 18.86 17.16 -9.03
C GLY A 227 19.49 16.06 -8.20
N LYS A 228 19.52 16.28 -6.89
CA LYS A 228 19.95 15.29 -5.89
C LYS A 228 18.72 14.74 -5.18
N TYR A 229 18.60 13.43 -5.12
CA TYR A 229 17.41 12.76 -4.60
C TYR A 229 17.78 11.62 -3.67
N GLU A 230 16.94 11.39 -2.66
CA GLU A 230 16.86 10.11 -1.97
C GLU A 230 16.07 9.14 -2.83
N VAL A 231 16.54 7.92 -2.93
CA VAL A 231 15.86 6.82 -3.63
C VAL A 231 15.52 5.75 -2.62
N GLU A 232 14.28 5.34 -2.59
CA GLU A 232 13.82 4.22 -1.76
C GLU A 232 13.54 2.99 -2.61
N ALA A 233 13.98 1.82 -2.12
CA ALA A 233 13.69 0.51 -2.68
C ALA A 233 12.93 -0.31 -1.64
N TRP A 234 11.68 -0.64 -1.92
CA TRP A 234 10.82 -1.38 -1.01
C TRP A 234 10.52 -2.79 -1.52
N HIS A 235 10.65 -3.76 -0.62
CA HIS A 235 10.27 -5.15 -0.86
C HIS A 235 9.31 -5.63 0.25
N GLU A 236 8.25 -6.36 -0.12
CA GLU A 236 7.19 -6.77 0.82
C GLU A 236 7.69 -7.55 2.05
N ARG A 237 8.74 -8.36 1.89
CA ARG A 237 9.32 -9.16 2.97
C ARG A 237 10.46 -8.45 3.69
N PHE A 238 11.29 -7.71 2.95
CA PHE A 238 12.55 -7.16 3.48
C PHE A 238 12.46 -5.69 3.89
N GLY A 239 11.32 -5.04 3.64
CA GLY A 239 11.13 -3.63 3.97
C GLY A 239 11.85 -2.68 3.02
N THR A 240 12.31 -1.55 3.53
CA THR A 240 12.83 -0.43 2.73
C THR A 240 14.34 -0.28 2.89
N LYS A 241 15.03 -0.12 1.77
CA LYS A 241 16.41 0.38 1.67
C LYS A 241 16.41 1.78 1.10
N LYS A 242 17.34 2.61 1.54
CA LYS A 242 17.53 3.98 1.06
C LYS A 242 18.88 4.12 0.39
N GLY A 243 18.91 4.95 -0.63
CA GLY A 243 20.12 5.34 -1.35
C GLY A 243 20.02 6.79 -1.82
N GLU A 244 21.07 7.31 -2.38
CA GLU A 244 21.08 8.65 -2.97
C GLU A 244 21.47 8.57 -4.44
N VAL A 245 20.93 9.48 -5.25
CA VAL A 245 21.30 9.62 -6.65
C VAL A 245 21.41 11.09 -7.04
N THR A 246 22.39 11.41 -7.87
CA THR A 246 22.49 12.71 -8.50
C THR A 246 22.19 12.56 -9.99
N VAL A 247 21.09 13.15 -10.42
CA VAL A 247 20.62 13.13 -11.81
C VAL A 247 21.20 14.36 -12.51
N VAL A 248 21.90 14.12 -13.63
CA VAL A 248 22.48 15.15 -14.49
C VAL A 248 21.82 15.07 -15.86
N ASP A 249 21.58 16.22 -16.46
CA ASP A 249 20.95 16.34 -17.76
C ASP A 249 21.61 15.46 -18.83
N GLY A 250 20.78 14.71 -19.55
CA GLY A 250 21.20 13.83 -20.65
C GLY A 250 22.08 12.65 -20.25
N LYS A 251 22.36 12.44 -18.94
CA LYS A 251 23.20 11.35 -18.47
C LYS A 251 22.41 10.35 -17.62
N PRO A 252 22.63 9.05 -17.82
CA PRO A 252 22.07 8.05 -16.91
C PRO A 252 22.78 8.14 -15.56
N ALA A 253 21.99 8.06 -14.47
CA ALA A 253 22.48 7.89 -13.11
C ALA A 253 22.24 6.46 -12.66
N GLU A 254 23.16 5.91 -11.87
CA GLU A 254 23.06 4.52 -11.41
C GLU A 254 22.95 4.46 -9.89
N VAL A 255 22.09 3.54 -9.40
CA VAL A 255 21.98 3.19 -8.00
C VAL A 255 21.76 1.69 -7.85
N LYS A 256 22.35 1.10 -6.80
CA LYS A 256 22.22 -0.34 -6.51
C LYS A 256 21.64 -0.52 -5.13
N PHE A 257 20.79 -1.54 -4.98
CA PHE A 257 20.24 -1.93 -3.69
C PHE A 257 20.58 -3.37 -3.39
N GLU A 258 21.02 -3.62 -2.16
CA GLU A 258 21.40 -4.94 -1.68
C GLU A 258 20.59 -5.27 -0.42
N PHE A 259 19.83 -6.35 -0.49
CA PHE A 259 19.17 -6.95 0.67
C PHE A 259 20.01 -8.14 1.14
N THR A 260 20.08 -8.37 2.44
CA THR A 260 20.82 -9.51 3.00
C THR A 260 19.99 -10.79 3.01
N GLY A 261 18.67 -10.67 2.89
CA GLY A 261 17.73 -11.78 3.01
C GLY A 261 17.30 -12.09 4.45
N SER A 262 17.87 -11.40 5.42
CA SER A 262 17.54 -11.53 6.84
C SER A 262 16.73 -10.35 7.39
N GLU A 263 16.52 -9.31 6.59
CA GLU A 263 15.69 -8.17 6.97
C GLU A 263 14.24 -8.61 7.14
N THR A 264 13.53 -7.91 8.01
CA THR A 264 12.08 -8.07 8.20
C THR A 264 11.41 -6.75 7.92
N ALA A 265 10.38 -6.73 7.08
CA ALA A 265 9.59 -5.54 6.85
C ALA A 265 8.98 -5.07 8.17
N THR A 266 9.27 -3.84 8.58
CA THR A 266 8.49 -3.18 9.62
C THR A 266 7.12 -2.87 9.04
N ALA A 267 6.04 -3.29 9.72
CA ALA A 267 4.69 -2.92 9.35
C ALA A 267 4.58 -1.38 9.31
N LYS A 268 4.22 -0.83 8.15
CA LYS A 268 3.91 0.61 8.00
C LYS A 268 2.43 0.84 8.22
#